data_b4baf66324b7b4f14ea44d6460f2baf8
#
_entry.id   b4baf66324b7b4f14ea44d6460f2baf8
#
_cell.length_a   1.000
_cell.length_b   1.000
_cell.length_c   1.000
_cell.angle_alpha   90.00
_cell.angle_beta   90.00
_cell.angle_gamma   90.00
#
_symmetry.space_group_name_H-M   'P 1'
#
loop_
_entity.id
_entity.type
_entity.pdbx_description
1 polymer ?
#
loop_
_entity_poly.entity_id
_entity_poly.type
_entity_poly.pdbx_seq_one_letter_code
_entity_poly.pdbx_strand_id
1 'polypeptide(L)'
;MLIDNGIDISGLKISSTSHVTMPYHRILDEAMEADRGSNKIGTTGRGIGPTYADKSQRNGIRIRDLLNKERLSNVIEIPLREKNGLLEKIYGIEPLKLEEIVEEYFDYGQRLSKHVVDCTRTIHAASKNKKNILFEGAQGTLLDLDHGTYPFVTSSNPISGGACIGAGVGPTLIDRVIGVAKAYTTRVGEGPFPTELQGSINDQLCDRGSEFGTTTGRRRRCGWFDGVIGKYACLLYTSPSPRDV
;
A
#
# COMPACT_ATOMS: atom_id res chain seq x y z
N MET A 1 4.18 -14.22 14.82
CA MET A 1 5.26 -13.24 14.55
C MET A 1 5.26 -12.05 15.51
N LEU A 2 4.24 -11.15 15.59
CA LEU A 2 4.27 -10.07 16.59
C LEU A 2 4.23 -10.61 18.02
N ILE A 3 3.24 -11.45 18.31
CA ILE A 3 3.08 -12.10 19.62
C ILE A 3 4.31 -12.95 19.97
N ASP A 4 4.84 -13.69 19.02
CA ASP A 4 6.03 -14.56 19.20
C ASP A 4 7.30 -13.73 19.53
N ASN A 5 7.31 -12.46 19.14
CA ASN A 5 8.33 -11.48 19.49
C ASN A 5 8.01 -10.68 20.77
N GLY A 6 7.01 -11.10 21.55
CA GLY A 6 6.63 -10.46 22.81
C GLY A 6 5.93 -9.11 22.67
N ILE A 7 5.43 -8.77 21.47
CA ILE A 7 4.75 -7.51 21.24
C ILE A 7 3.29 -7.63 21.68
N ASP A 8 2.87 -6.76 22.60
CA ASP A 8 1.47 -6.65 23.00
C ASP A 8 0.63 -6.07 21.86
N ILE A 9 -0.36 -6.84 21.40
CA ILE A 9 -1.29 -6.46 20.35
C ILE A 9 -2.69 -6.11 20.88
N SER A 10 -2.87 -5.96 22.19
CA SER A 10 -4.16 -5.66 22.81
C SER A 10 -4.74 -4.32 22.30
N GLY A 11 -3.87 -3.37 22.02
CA GLY A 11 -4.22 -2.05 21.46
C GLY A 11 -4.44 -2.04 19.94
N LEU A 12 -4.14 -3.13 19.20
CA LEU A 12 -4.30 -3.18 17.75
C LEU A 12 -5.76 -3.03 17.37
N LYS A 13 -6.02 -2.13 16.40
CA LYS A 13 -7.33 -1.93 15.80
C LYS A 13 -7.23 -1.98 14.29
N ILE A 14 -8.13 -2.71 13.66
CA ILE A 14 -8.19 -2.92 12.22
C ILE A 14 -9.52 -2.36 11.72
N SER A 15 -9.46 -1.50 10.71
CA SER A 15 -10.67 -0.93 10.13
C SER A 15 -11.53 -2.01 9.47
N SER A 16 -12.78 -2.08 9.87
CA SER A 16 -13.78 -2.97 9.26
C SER A 16 -14.01 -2.69 7.77
N THR A 17 -13.65 -1.50 7.30
CA THR A 17 -13.82 -1.06 5.91
C THR A 17 -12.56 -1.20 5.06
N SER A 18 -11.42 -1.58 5.64
CA SER A 18 -10.18 -1.83 4.88
C SER A 18 -10.39 -2.95 3.87
N HIS A 19 -9.80 -2.77 2.69
CA HIS A 19 -9.85 -3.79 1.63
C HIS A 19 -8.84 -4.91 1.90
N VAL A 20 -9.19 -6.11 1.45
CA VAL A 20 -8.40 -7.33 1.63
C VAL A 20 -7.79 -7.72 0.28
N THR A 21 -6.49 -7.99 0.27
CA THR A 21 -5.84 -8.60 -0.88
C THR A 21 -6.13 -10.09 -0.87
N MET A 22 -6.86 -10.57 -1.87
CA MET A 22 -7.24 -11.97 -2.05
C MET A 22 -6.17 -12.74 -2.83
N PRO A 23 -6.15 -14.07 -2.81
CA PRO A 23 -5.17 -14.88 -3.53
C PRO A 23 -5.11 -14.58 -5.03
N TYR A 24 -6.27 -14.42 -5.66
CA TYR A 24 -6.35 -14.09 -7.09
C TYR A 24 -5.72 -12.72 -7.43
N HIS A 25 -5.69 -11.75 -6.51
CA HIS A 25 -5.01 -10.48 -6.73
C HIS A 25 -3.50 -10.68 -6.87
N ARG A 26 -2.91 -11.53 -6.03
CA ARG A 26 -1.46 -11.81 -6.06
C ARG A 26 -1.07 -12.54 -7.34
N ILE A 27 -1.81 -13.57 -7.68
CA ILE A 27 -1.57 -14.35 -8.91
C ILE A 27 -1.70 -13.46 -10.15
N LEU A 28 -2.72 -12.60 -10.20
CA LEU A 28 -2.88 -11.66 -11.31
C LEU A 28 -1.74 -10.63 -11.39
N ASP A 29 -1.29 -10.08 -10.26
CA ASP A 29 -0.17 -9.12 -10.23
C ASP A 29 1.09 -9.74 -10.82
N GLU A 30 1.40 -10.99 -10.44
CA GLU A 30 2.53 -11.75 -10.96
C GLU A 30 2.37 -12.08 -12.44
N ALA A 31 1.19 -12.53 -12.87
CA ALA A 31 0.90 -12.85 -14.26
C ALA A 31 0.98 -11.62 -15.17
N MET A 32 0.39 -10.50 -14.76
CA MET A 32 0.43 -9.24 -15.50
C MET A 32 1.85 -8.68 -15.62
N GLU A 33 2.66 -8.76 -14.57
CA GLU A 33 4.07 -8.35 -14.63
C GLU A 33 4.89 -9.28 -15.54
N ALA A 34 4.63 -10.58 -15.53
CA ALA A 34 5.30 -11.53 -16.41
C ALA A 34 4.97 -11.26 -17.89
N ASP A 35 3.69 -11.00 -18.19
CA ASP A 35 3.21 -10.72 -19.54
C ASP A 35 3.78 -9.42 -20.15
N ARG A 36 4.08 -8.43 -19.31
CA ARG A 36 4.70 -7.15 -19.74
C ARG A 36 6.14 -7.30 -20.27
N GLY A 37 6.81 -8.40 -20.00
CA GLY A 37 8.18 -8.64 -20.49
C GLY A 37 9.16 -7.53 -20.12
N SER A 38 9.68 -6.78 -21.11
CA SER A 38 10.59 -5.65 -20.91
C SER A 38 9.91 -4.37 -20.39
N ASN A 39 8.58 -4.28 -20.46
CA ASN A 39 7.80 -3.11 -20.03
C ASN A 39 7.29 -3.23 -18.60
N LYS A 40 7.98 -3.99 -17.75
CA LYS A 40 7.63 -4.18 -16.35
C LYS A 40 7.57 -2.84 -15.59
N ILE A 41 6.58 -2.70 -14.72
CA ILE A 41 6.50 -1.58 -13.76
C ILE A 41 7.46 -1.83 -12.58
N GLY A 42 7.74 -3.10 -12.30
CA GLY A 42 8.54 -3.51 -11.16
C GLY A 42 7.71 -3.60 -9.88
N THR A 43 6.48 -4.12 -9.97
CA THR A 43 5.60 -4.32 -8.81
C THR A 43 6.23 -5.23 -7.76
N THR A 44 5.62 -5.28 -6.57
CA THR A 44 6.09 -6.16 -5.49
C THR A 44 5.53 -7.59 -5.60
N GLY A 45 4.66 -7.87 -6.56
CA GLY A 45 3.95 -9.16 -6.69
C GLY A 45 3.01 -9.46 -5.51
N ARG A 46 2.57 -8.44 -4.79
CA ARG A 46 1.71 -8.59 -3.60
C ARG A 46 0.23 -8.40 -3.89
N GLY A 47 -0.15 -8.17 -5.13
CA GLY A 47 -1.54 -8.01 -5.55
C GLY A 47 -2.14 -6.63 -5.21
N ILE A 48 -1.33 -5.64 -4.91
CA ILE A 48 -1.82 -4.31 -4.51
C ILE A 48 -2.56 -3.62 -5.66
N GLY A 49 -1.98 -3.60 -6.86
CA GLY A 49 -2.63 -3.04 -8.05
C GLY A 49 -4.01 -3.64 -8.32
N PRO A 50 -4.12 -4.97 -8.49
CA PRO A 50 -5.41 -5.64 -8.65
C PRO A 50 -6.40 -5.41 -7.51
N THR A 51 -5.95 -5.32 -6.24
CA THR A 51 -6.82 -5.01 -5.09
C THR A 51 -7.42 -3.61 -5.21
N TYR A 52 -6.63 -2.61 -5.61
CA TYR A 52 -7.13 -1.25 -5.84
C TYR A 52 -8.02 -1.14 -7.06
N ALA A 53 -7.77 -1.92 -8.11
CA ALA A 53 -8.67 -2.02 -9.26
C ALA A 53 -10.05 -2.52 -8.83
N ASP A 54 -10.11 -3.61 -8.06
CA ASP A 54 -11.37 -4.14 -7.53
C ASP A 54 -12.05 -3.17 -6.56
N LYS A 55 -11.30 -2.45 -5.73
CA LYS A 55 -11.85 -1.37 -4.89
C LYS A 55 -12.57 -0.32 -5.75
N SER A 56 -11.96 0.13 -6.84
CA SER A 56 -12.51 1.15 -7.72
C SER A 56 -13.70 0.64 -8.55
N GLN A 57 -13.67 -0.65 -8.94
CA GLN A 57 -14.75 -1.36 -9.60
C GLN A 57 -15.90 -1.73 -8.64
N ARG A 58 -15.72 -1.54 -7.33
CA ARG A 58 -16.68 -1.90 -6.27
C ARG A 58 -16.89 -3.41 -6.08
N ASN A 59 -15.89 -4.18 -6.48
CA ASN A 59 -15.80 -5.63 -6.32
C ASN A 59 -14.88 -6.04 -5.15
N GLY A 60 -14.31 -5.06 -4.43
CA GLY A 60 -13.31 -5.31 -3.38
C GLY A 60 -13.93 -5.88 -2.11
N ILE A 61 -13.28 -6.90 -1.57
CA ILE A 61 -13.62 -7.55 -0.31
C ILE A 61 -13.09 -6.71 0.86
N ARG A 62 -13.89 -6.53 1.92
CA ARG A 62 -13.51 -5.75 3.10
C ARG A 62 -13.30 -6.65 4.32
N ILE A 63 -12.52 -6.19 5.28
CA ILE A 63 -12.26 -6.93 6.54
C ILE A 63 -13.56 -7.40 7.21
N ARG A 64 -14.61 -6.58 7.26
CA ARG A 64 -15.90 -6.96 7.84
C ARG A 64 -16.58 -8.15 7.15
N ASP A 65 -16.28 -8.37 5.88
CA ASP A 65 -16.89 -9.45 5.11
C ASP A 65 -16.32 -10.81 5.53
N LEU A 66 -15.09 -10.84 6.06
CA LEU A 66 -14.42 -12.02 6.59
C LEU A 66 -15.07 -12.54 7.88
N LEU A 67 -15.86 -11.73 8.58
CA LEU A 67 -16.43 -12.08 9.88
C LEU A 67 -17.66 -12.98 9.79
N ASN A 68 -18.22 -13.13 8.61
CA ASN A 68 -19.39 -13.99 8.35
C ASN A 68 -19.16 -14.80 7.08
N LYS A 69 -19.18 -16.13 7.20
CA LYS A 69 -18.81 -17.06 6.14
C LYS A 69 -19.74 -16.98 4.92
N GLU A 70 -21.05 -16.92 5.17
CA GLU A 70 -22.06 -16.82 4.10
C GLU A 70 -21.90 -15.51 3.33
N ARG A 71 -21.75 -14.39 4.06
CA ARG A 71 -21.50 -13.09 3.46
C ARG A 71 -20.21 -13.09 2.63
N LEU A 72 -19.13 -13.67 3.17
CA LEU A 72 -17.85 -13.78 2.48
C LEU A 72 -17.98 -14.55 1.18
N SER A 73 -18.65 -15.70 1.21
CA SER A 73 -18.93 -16.50 0.02
C SER A 73 -19.68 -15.69 -1.05
N ASN A 74 -20.75 -15.01 -0.65
CA ASN A 74 -21.58 -14.23 -1.58
C ASN A 74 -20.82 -13.06 -2.23
N VAL A 75 -19.98 -12.34 -1.47
CA VAL A 75 -19.26 -11.19 -2.04
C VAL A 75 -18.03 -11.57 -2.88
N ILE A 76 -17.45 -12.77 -2.67
CA ILE A 76 -16.32 -13.27 -3.46
C ILE A 76 -16.78 -13.89 -4.80
N GLU A 77 -17.96 -14.44 -4.88
CA GLU A 77 -18.40 -15.26 -6.02
C GLU A 77 -18.21 -14.56 -7.37
N ILE A 78 -18.70 -13.34 -7.50
CA ILE A 78 -18.59 -12.59 -8.77
C ILE A 78 -17.14 -12.19 -9.08
N PRO A 79 -16.39 -11.52 -8.18
CA PRO A 79 -15.00 -11.17 -8.44
C PRO A 79 -14.13 -12.39 -8.76
N LEU A 80 -14.31 -13.49 -8.03
CA LEU A 80 -13.53 -14.72 -8.28
C LEU A 80 -13.83 -15.31 -9.66
N ARG A 81 -15.08 -15.37 -10.07
CA ARG A 81 -15.45 -15.86 -11.41
C ARG A 81 -14.81 -15.03 -12.51
N GLU A 82 -14.82 -13.70 -12.38
CA GLU A 82 -14.18 -12.79 -13.33
C GLU A 82 -12.67 -13.01 -13.39
N LYS A 83 -12.02 -13.07 -12.23
CA LYS A 83 -10.57 -13.26 -12.15
C LYS A 83 -10.14 -14.66 -12.64
N ASN A 84 -10.88 -15.71 -12.30
CA ASN A 84 -10.64 -17.04 -12.82
C ASN A 84 -10.75 -17.08 -14.34
N GLY A 85 -11.71 -16.37 -14.92
CA GLY A 85 -11.81 -16.24 -16.37
C GLY A 85 -10.58 -15.57 -17.02
N LEU A 86 -10.00 -14.55 -16.36
CA LEU A 86 -8.75 -13.92 -16.80
C LEU A 86 -7.55 -14.88 -16.64
N LEU A 87 -7.43 -15.51 -15.47
CA LEU A 87 -6.34 -16.45 -15.17
C LEU A 87 -6.30 -17.60 -16.17
N GLU A 88 -7.43 -18.23 -16.41
CA GLU A 88 -7.53 -19.39 -17.31
C GLU A 88 -7.33 -19.00 -18.78
N LYS A 89 -8.13 -18.03 -19.28
CA LYS A 89 -8.22 -17.74 -20.71
C LYS A 89 -7.07 -16.91 -21.27
N ILE A 90 -6.49 -16.04 -20.43
CA ILE A 90 -5.42 -15.11 -20.85
C ILE A 90 -4.05 -15.64 -20.43
N TYR A 91 -3.94 -16.11 -19.17
CA TYR A 91 -2.65 -16.46 -18.60
C TYR A 91 -2.38 -17.98 -18.54
N GLY A 92 -3.39 -18.83 -18.85
CA GLY A 92 -3.25 -20.29 -18.77
C GLY A 92 -3.01 -20.83 -17.35
N ILE A 93 -3.49 -20.11 -16.35
CA ILE A 93 -3.35 -20.43 -14.92
C ILE A 93 -4.63 -21.10 -14.44
N GLU A 94 -4.50 -22.18 -13.67
CA GLU A 94 -5.63 -22.92 -13.13
C GLU A 94 -6.54 -22.05 -12.26
N PRO A 95 -7.87 -22.13 -12.45
CA PRO A 95 -8.84 -21.41 -11.65
C PRO A 95 -8.79 -21.77 -10.16
N LEU A 96 -8.97 -20.76 -9.32
CA LEU A 96 -9.05 -20.93 -7.86
C LEU A 96 -10.45 -21.38 -7.45
N LYS A 97 -10.53 -22.17 -6.39
CA LYS A 97 -11.80 -22.68 -5.84
C LYS A 97 -12.34 -21.73 -4.77
N LEU A 98 -13.64 -21.45 -4.88
CA LEU A 98 -14.34 -20.55 -3.96
C LEU A 98 -14.26 -21.07 -2.52
N GLU A 99 -14.53 -22.35 -2.34
CA GLU A 99 -14.62 -22.97 -1.02
C GLU A 99 -13.31 -22.88 -0.25
N GLU A 100 -12.18 -23.12 -0.92
CA GLU A 100 -10.84 -23.04 -0.32
C GLU A 100 -10.53 -21.62 0.16
N ILE A 101 -10.84 -20.61 -0.66
CA ILE A 101 -10.63 -19.20 -0.31
C ILE A 101 -11.54 -18.79 0.85
N VAL A 102 -12.81 -19.19 0.82
CA VAL A 102 -13.77 -18.85 1.87
C VAL A 102 -13.36 -19.45 3.21
N GLU A 103 -12.93 -20.71 3.26
CA GLU A 103 -12.47 -21.35 4.50
C GLU A 103 -11.26 -20.64 5.09
N GLU A 104 -10.22 -20.41 4.28
CA GLU A 104 -8.98 -19.77 4.71
C GLU A 104 -9.23 -18.35 5.23
N TYR A 105 -9.95 -17.54 4.47
CA TYR A 105 -10.16 -16.14 4.81
C TYR A 105 -11.18 -15.93 5.91
N PHE A 106 -12.15 -16.84 6.05
CA PHE A 106 -13.02 -16.87 7.23
C PHE A 106 -12.23 -17.17 8.51
N ASP A 107 -11.31 -18.14 8.50
CA ASP A 107 -10.43 -18.41 9.65
C ASP A 107 -9.60 -17.15 10.02
N TYR A 108 -9.03 -16.47 9.03
CA TYR A 108 -8.35 -15.19 9.29
C TYR A 108 -9.30 -14.17 9.92
N GLY A 109 -10.54 -14.08 9.42
CA GLY A 109 -11.57 -13.21 9.98
C GLY A 109 -11.85 -13.51 11.45
N GLN A 110 -12.01 -14.78 11.82
CA GLN A 110 -12.25 -15.20 13.21
C GLN A 110 -11.08 -14.83 14.12
N ARG A 111 -9.85 -15.07 13.68
CA ARG A 111 -8.62 -14.73 14.43
C ARG A 111 -8.47 -13.23 14.65
N LEU A 112 -8.90 -12.41 13.68
CA LEU A 112 -8.80 -10.95 13.73
C LEU A 112 -10.01 -10.29 14.39
N SER A 113 -11.11 -11.00 14.60
CA SER A 113 -12.43 -10.46 14.96
C SER A 113 -12.41 -9.46 16.11
N LYS A 114 -11.65 -9.77 17.18
CA LYS A 114 -11.51 -8.91 18.38
C LYS A 114 -10.83 -7.56 18.11
N HIS A 115 -10.12 -7.45 17.01
CA HIS A 115 -9.39 -6.23 16.62
C HIS A 115 -10.17 -5.39 15.60
N VAL A 116 -11.23 -5.95 14.99
CA VAL A 116 -11.98 -5.28 13.92
C VAL A 116 -12.94 -4.25 14.53
N VAL A 117 -12.77 -2.99 14.14
CA VAL A 117 -13.54 -1.86 14.67
C VAL A 117 -13.91 -0.86 13.56
N ASP A 118 -14.77 0.08 13.87
CA ASP A 118 -14.95 1.31 13.12
C ASP A 118 -13.81 2.29 13.48
N CYS A 119 -12.75 2.29 12.68
CA CYS A 119 -11.59 3.15 12.92
C CYS A 119 -11.92 4.63 12.78
N THR A 120 -12.83 5.02 11.90
CA THR A 120 -13.27 6.41 11.75
C THR A 120 -13.84 6.93 13.06
N ARG A 121 -14.78 6.20 13.66
CA ARG A 121 -15.34 6.57 14.98
C ARG A 121 -14.29 6.56 16.09
N THR A 122 -13.37 5.59 16.05
CA THR A 122 -12.28 5.50 17.04
C THR A 122 -11.37 6.74 16.99
N ILE A 123 -10.99 7.16 15.78
CA ILE A 123 -10.13 8.33 15.57
C ILE A 123 -10.85 9.62 15.98
N HIS A 124 -12.13 9.77 15.59
CA HIS A 124 -12.93 10.93 16.01
C HIS A 124 -13.11 11.00 17.52
N ALA A 125 -13.32 9.88 18.19
CA ALA A 125 -13.40 9.85 19.66
C ALA A 125 -12.07 10.25 20.31
N ALA A 126 -10.93 9.77 19.76
CA ALA A 126 -9.61 10.15 20.24
C ALA A 126 -9.36 11.67 20.07
N SER A 127 -9.74 12.24 18.92
CA SER A 127 -9.63 13.66 18.63
C SER A 127 -10.47 14.50 19.61
N LYS A 128 -11.75 14.14 19.84
CA LYS A 128 -12.61 14.81 20.82
C LYS A 128 -12.02 14.78 22.23
N ASN A 129 -11.32 13.70 22.57
CA ASN A 129 -10.63 13.55 23.86
C ASN A 129 -9.23 14.18 23.87
N LYS A 130 -8.91 15.03 22.88
CA LYS A 130 -7.64 15.75 22.75
C LYS A 130 -6.40 14.83 22.81
N LYS A 131 -6.52 13.62 22.29
CA LYS A 131 -5.38 12.70 22.15
C LYS A 131 -4.51 13.12 20.99
N ASN A 132 -3.19 12.95 21.14
CA ASN A 132 -2.27 13.06 20.02
C ASN A 132 -2.46 11.87 19.07
N ILE A 133 -2.65 12.16 17.78
CA ILE A 133 -2.87 11.15 16.75
C ILE A 133 -1.77 11.34 15.70
N LEU A 134 -1.00 10.29 15.44
CA LEU A 134 -0.03 10.24 14.36
C LEU A 134 -0.59 9.42 13.21
N PHE A 135 -0.69 10.03 12.04
CA PHE A 135 -0.93 9.33 10.78
C PHE A 135 0.42 9.05 10.12
N GLU A 136 0.77 7.79 10.02
CA GLU A 136 1.98 7.34 9.36
C GLU A 136 1.64 6.64 8.05
N GLY A 137 2.13 7.19 6.95
CA GLY A 137 2.04 6.58 5.63
C GLY A 137 3.23 5.67 5.33
N ALA A 138 3.23 5.13 4.13
CA ALA A 138 4.34 4.37 3.57
C ALA A 138 4.68 4.93 2.18
N GLN A 139 5.63 4.32 1.48
CA GLN A 139 6.09 4.71 0.15
C GLN A 139 6.78 6.09 0.15
N GLY A 140 6.43 6.95 -0.79
CA GLY A 140 6.98 8.30 -0.94
C GLY A 140 6.22 9.08 -2.01
N THR A 141 6.44 10.40 -2.05
CA THR A 141 5.68 11.32 -2.92
C THR A 141 5.71 10.91 -4.40
N LEU A 142 6.86 10.51 -4.93
CA LEU A 142 6.97 10.11 -6.34
C LEU A 142 6.32 8.76 -6.67
N LEU A 143 5.86 8.03 -5.66
CA LEU A 143 5.08 6.81 -5.84
C LEU A 143 3.57 7.07 -5.75
N ASP A 144 3.13 8.31 -5.52
CA ASP A 144 1.70 8.65 -5.51
C ASP A 144 1.07 8.42 -6.89
N LEU A 145 -0.13 7.85 -6.91
CA LEU A 145 -0.83 7.48 -8.14
C LEU A 145 -1.09 8.67 -9.05
N ASP A 146 -1.44 9.82 -8.46
CA ASP A 146 -1.84 11.02 -9.20
C ASP A 146 -0.69 12.03 -9.35
N HIS A 147 0.20 12.09 -8.36
CA HIS A 147 1.25 13.10 -8.26
C HIS A 147 2.68 12.55 -8.42
N GLY A 148 2.80 11.24 -8.62
CA GLY A 148 4.08 10.56 -8.79
C GLY A 148 4.52 10.42 -10.25
N THR A 149 5.54 9.59 -10.45
CA THR A 149 6.13 9.30 -11.76
C THR A 149 5.37 8.20 -12.50
N TYR A 150 4.10 8.44 -12.80
CA TYR A 150 3.25 7.48 -13.51
C TYR A 150 3.89 7.01 -14.83
N PRO A 151 3.86 5.72 -15.20
CA PRO A 151 3.15 4.62 -14.52
C PRO A 151 3.93 3.92 -13.39
N PHE A 152 5.13 4.37 -13.06
CA PHE A 152 6.01 3.78 -12.05
C PHE A 152 5.65 4.27 -10.65
N VAL A 153 4.44 3.99 -10.21
CA VAL A 153 3.81 4.45 -8.96
C VAL A 153 3.16 3.28 -8.21
N THR A 154 2.77 3.51 -6.96
CA THR A 154 1.83 2.61 -6.27
C THR A 154 0.39 2.90 -6.70
N SER A 155 -0.53 1.98 -6.48
CA SER A 155 -1.96 2.19 -6.78
C SER A 155 -2.69 3.00 -5.69
N SER A 156 -1.97 3.69 -4.84
CA SER A 156 -2.51 4.47 -3.73
C SER A 156 -1.95 5.89 -3.71
N ASN A 157 -2.51 6.73 -2.82
CA ASN A 157 -2.07 8.09 -2.59
C ASN A 157 -1.33 8.17 -1.25
N PRO A 158 0.02 7.99 -1.21
CA PRO A 158 0.81 8.10 0.01
C PRO A 158 1.07 9.54 0.47
N ILE A 159 0.69 10.55 -0.29
CA ILE A 159 0.75 11.95 0.16
C ILE A 159 -0.23 12.22 1.31
N SER A 160 -0.05 13.32 2.04
CA SER A 160 -0.81 13.64 3.26
C SER A 160 -2.34 13.61 3.09
N GLY A 161 -2.85 14.02 1.92
CA GLY A 161 -4.28 13.92 1.59
C GLY A 161 -4.84 12.51 1.64
N GLY A 162 -4.01 11.50 1.37
CA GLY A 162 -4.39 10.09 1.46
C GLY A 162 -4.76 9.64 2.89
N ALA A 163 -4.19 10.28 3.90
CA ALA A 163 -4.55 10.01 5.30
C ALA A 163 -6.01 10.35 5.60
N CYS A 164 -6.50 11.47 5.05
CA CYS A 164 -7.90 11.90 5.24
C CYS A 164 -8.87 10.86 4.67
N ILE A 165 -8.61 10.38 3.45
CA ILE A 165 -9.45 9.37 2.78
C ILE A 165 -9.34 8.02 3.49
N GLY A 166 -8.13 7.58 3.80
CA GLY A 166 -7.89 6.27 4.40
C GLY A 166 -8.42 6.14 5.83
N ALA A 167 -8.30 7.18 6.63
CA ALA A 167 -8.74 7.19 8.02
C ALA A 167 -10.18 7.71 8.21
N GLY A 168 -10.78 8.32 7.19
CA GLY A 168 -12.12 8.90 7.27
C GLY A 168 -12.17 10.15 8.16
N VAL A 169 -11.15 11.00 8.06
CA VAL A 169 -11.07 12.28 8.80
C VAL A 169 -11.15 13.46 7.83
N GLY A 170 -11.79 14.54 8.29
CA GLY A 170 -11.80 15.78 7.50
C GLY A 170 -10.40 16.40 7.44
N PRO A 171 -10.04 17.11 6.35
CA PRO A 171 -8.72 17.71 6.22
C PRO A 171 -8.40 18.74 7.30
N THR A 172 -9.42 19.38 7.85
CA THR A 172 -9.29 20.37 8.96
C THR A 172 -8.97 19.74 10.32
N LEU A 173 -8.95 18.41 10.42
CA LEU A 173 -8.48 17.68 11.62
C LEU A 173 -6.98 17.40 11.58
N ILE A 174 -6.30 17.72 10.49
CA ILE A 174 -4.86 17.59 10.39
C ILE A 174 -4.21 18.90 10.83
N ASP A 175 -3.64 18.92 12.02
CA ASP A 175 -3.00 20.13 12.56
C ASP A 175 -1.62 20.38 11.94
N ARG A 176 -0.90 19.32 11.60
CA ARG A 176 0.47 19.42 11.12
C ARG A 176 0.84 18.25 10.22
N VAL A 177 1.57 18.54 9.16
CA VAL A 177 2.20 17.53 8.29
C VAL A 177 3.71 17.59 8.46
N ILE A 178 4.34 16.43 8.63
CA ILE A 178 5.79 16.30 8.77
C ILE A 178 6.31 15.52 7.57
N GLY A 179 7.12 16.16 6.74
CA GLY A 179 7.85 15.52 5.67
C GLY A 179 9.14 14.89 6.20
N VAL A 180 9.38 13.63 5.84
CA VAL A 180 10.63 12.93 6.14
C VAL A 180 11.34 12.67 4.83
N ALA A 181 12.58 13.16 4.71
CA ALA A 181 13.43 12.94 3.56
C ALA A 181 14.75 12.31 3.98
N LYS A 182 15.29 11.43 3.16
CA LYS A 182 16.67 10.96 3.30
C LYS A 182 17.65 12.03 2.82
N ALA A 183 18.87 11.99 3.30
CA ALA A 183 19.96 12.86 2.81
C ALA A 183 20.37 12.53 1.36
N TYR A 184 19.91 11.42 0.83
CA TYR A 184 20.10 10.97 -0.55
C TYR A 184 18.81 10.32 -1.04
N THR A 185 18.64 10.17 -2.35
CA THR A 185 17.43 9.60 -2.94
C THR A 185 17.59 8.09 -3.17
N THR A 186 16.54 7.32 -2.99
CA THR A 186 16.50 5.90 -3.32
C THR A 186 15.24 5.53 -4.08
N ARG A 187 15.35 4.54 -4.98
CA ARG A 187 14.22 4.01 -5.73
C ARG A 187 14.32 2.49 -5.85
N VAL A 188 13.18 1.80 -5.71
CA VAL A 188 13.04 0.38 -6.04
C VAL A 188 12.26 0.27 -7.35
N GLY A 189 12.72 -0.59 -8.26
CA GLY A 189 12.06 -0.82 -9.55
C GLY A 189 12.41 0.24 -10.59
N GLU A 190 11.61 0.25 -11.64
CA GLU A 190 11.83 1.08 -12.83
C GLU A 190 11.37 2.52 -12.63
N GLY A 191 11.53 3.32 -13.68
CA GLY A 191 11.10 4.71 -13.74
C GLY A 191 12.24 5.73 -13.64
N PRO A 192 11.95 7.02 -13.85
CA PRO A 192 12.94 8.06 -13.92
C PRO A 192 13.65 8.28 -12.60
N PHE A 193 14.97 8.51 -12.67
CA PHE A 193 15.80 8.83 -11.53
C PHE A 193 16.94 9.78 -11.96
N PRO A 194 16.67 11.09 -12.11
CA PRO A 194 17.63 12.05 -12.68
C PRO A 194 18.95 12.15 -11.93
N THR A 195 18.95 11.96 -10.62
CA THR A 195 20.14 12.05 -9.76
C THR A 195 20.78 10.69 -9.46
N GLU A 196 20.43 9.64 -10.21
CA GLU A 196 20.94 8.29 -9.99
C GLU A 196 22.46 8.22 -10.13
N LEU A 197 23.08 7.52 -9.20
CA LEU A 197 24.52 7.27 -9.17
C LEU A 197 24.86 5.93 -9.81
N GLN A 198 26.03 5.87 -10.39
CA GLN A 198 26.59 4.65 -10.97
C GLN A 198 27.90 4.28 -10.25
N GLY A 199 28.28 3.00 -10.35
CA GLY A 199 29.56 2.49 -9.84
C GLY A 199 29.69 2.50 -8.32
N SER A 200 30.92 2.65 -7.84
CA SER A 200 31.28 2.39 -6.43
C SER A 200 30.54 3.26 -5.40
N ILE A 201 30.16 4.49 -5.76
CA ILE A 201 29.42 5.37 -4.83
C ILE A 201 28.00 4.82 -4.60
N ASN A 202 27.32 4.42 -5.69
CA ASN A 202 26.01 3.76 -5.58
C ASN A 202 26.12 2.51 -4.69
N ASP A 203 27.14 1.68 -4.92
CA ASP A 203 27.34 0.45 -4.16
C ASP A 203 27.57 0.72 -2.67
N GLN A 204 28.43 1.70 -2.35
CA GLN A 204 28.67 2.11 -0.97
C GLN A 204 27.41 2.62 -0.27
N LEU A 205 26.58 3.46 -0.94
CA LEU A 205 25.32 3.95 -0.38
C LEU A 205 24.35 2.80 -0.15
N CYS A 206 24.24 1.89 -1.10
CA CYS A 206 23.35 0.75 -0.99
C CYS A 206 23.76 -0.19 0.15
N ASP A 207 25.04 -0.56 0.22
CA ASP A 207 25.54 -1.56 1.15
C ASP A 207 25.61 -1.01 2.59
N ARG A 208 26.17 0.20 2.78
CA ARG A 208 26.25 0.85 4.10
C ARG A 208 24.91 1.35 4.59
N GLY A 209 24.05 1.82 3.70
CA GLY A 209 22.68 2.27 4.01
C GLY A 209 21.68 1.13 4.14
N SER A 210 22.08 -0.12 3.89
CA SER A 210 21.19 -1.29 3.85
C SER A 210 19.97 -1.05 2.95
N GLU A 211 20.23 -0.47 1.77
CA GLU A 211 19.18 -0.03 0.85
C GLU A 211 18.61 -1.20 0.05
N PHE A 212 17.81 -2.00 0.74
CA PHE A 212 17.06 -3.11 0.18
C PHE A 212 15.56 -2.92 0.42
N GLY A 213 14.75 -3.39 -0.49
CA GLY A 213 13.29 -3.34 -0.35
C GLY A 213 12.85 -4.22 0.82
N THR A 214 12.19 -3.64 1.81
CA THR A 214 11.76 -4.33 3.03
C THR A 214 10.91 -5.57 2.73
N THR A 215 10.09 -5.51 1.69
CA THR A 215 9.17 -6.58 1.31
C THR A 215 9.77 -7.58 0.32
N THR A 216 10.59 -7.09 -0.62
CA THR A 216 11.09 -7.88 -1.75
C THR A 216 12.57 -8.24 -1.62
N GLY A 217 13.31 -7.61 -0.71
CA GLY A 217 14.76 -7.74 -0.61
C GLY A 217 15.53 -7.17 -1.82
N ARG A 218 14.84 -6.60 -2.82
CA ARG A 218 15.50 -6.04 -4.01
C ARG A 218 16.39 -4.87 -3.63
N ARG A 219 17.59 -4.84 -4.22
CA ARG A 219 18.53 -3.71 -4.10
C ARG A 219 17.86 -2.45 -4.63
N ARG A 220 17.99 -1.34 -3.89
CA ARG A 220 17.52 -0.02 -4.32
C ARG A 220 18.57 0.65 -5.17
N ARG A 221 18.12 1.39 -6.15
CA ARG A 221 18.92 2.37 -6.88
C ARG A 221 19.13 3.56 -5.96
N CYS A 222 20.36 4.10 -5.89
CA CYS A 222 20.69 5.22 -5.04
C CYS A 222 21.15 6.41 -5.89
N GLY A 223 20.90 7.63 -5.41
CA GLY A 223 21.25 8.86 -6.09
C GLY A 223 21.40 10.03 -5.13
N TRP A 224 21.95 11.14 -5.61
CA TRP A 224 22.01 12.35 -4.81
C TRP A 224 20.62 12.85 -4.44
N PHE A 225 20.54 13.62 -3.36
CA PHE A 225 19.29 14.27 -2.97
C PHE A 225 18.79 15.16 -4.12
N ASP A 226 17.56 14.95 -4.54
CA ASP A 226 16.92 15.73 -5.59
C ASP A 226 16.14 16.89 -4.97
N GLY A 227 16.74 18.10 -5.05
CA GLY A 227 16.15 19.31 -4.48
C GLY A 227 14.88 19.77 -5.22
N VAL A 228 14.76 19.47 -6.51
CA VAL A 228 13.55 19.79 -7.28
C VAL A 228 12.37 18.95 -6.79
N ILE A 229 12.59 17.66 -6.62
CA ILE A 229 11.59 16.74 -6.07
C ILE A 229 11.30 17.08 -4.62
N GLY A 230 12.32 17.44 -3.83
CA GLY A 230 12.15 17.89 -2.45
C GLY A 230 11.21 19.09 -2.36
N LYS A 231 11.43 20.11 -3.21
CA LYS A 231 10.55 21.28 -3.31
C LYS A 231 9.13 20.89 -3.76
N TYR A 232 9.00 20.06 -4.78
CA TYR A 232 7.70 19.57 -5.25
C TYR A 232 6.94 18.83 -4.16
N ALA A 233 7.61 17.97 -3.41
CA ALA A 233 6.99 17.26 -2.29
C ALA A 233 6.45 18.24 -1.23
N CYS A 234 7.18 19.32 -0.91
CA CYS A 234 6.71 20.34 0.02
C CYS A 234 5.39 21.00 -0.43
N LEU A 235 5.18 21.23 -1.71
CA LEU A 235 3.92 21.79 -2.22
C LEU A 235 2.72 20.88 -1.93
N LEU A 236 2.92 19.57 -1.94
CA LEU A 236 1.87 18.59 -1.68
C LEU A 236 1.57 18.39 -0.19
N TYR A 237 2.46 18.85 0.68
CA TYR A 237 2.33 18.75 2.15
C TYR A 237 1.91 20.05 2.82
N THR A 238 1.63 21.11 2.05
CA THR A 238 1.07 22.39 2.53
C THR A 238 1.96 23.23 3.45
N SER A 239 3.22 22.91 3.63
CA SER A 239 4.13 23.83 4.30
C SER A 239 4.87 24.67 3.27
N PRO A 240 4.73 26.01 3.28
CA PRO A 240 5.67 26.84 2.54
C PRO A 240 7.07 26.54 3.05
N SER A 241 8.01 26.34 2.13
CA SER A 241 9.42 26.27 2.50
C SER A 241 9.77 27.55 3.25
N PRO A 242 10.60 27.52 4.31
CA PRO A 242 11.08 28.73 4.97
C PRO A 242 11.76 29.76 4.02
N ARG A 243 11.99 29.38 2.77
CA ARG A 243 12.53 30.25 1.71
C ARG A 243 11.46 30.84 0.78
N ASP A 244 10.21 30.49 0.97
CA ASP A 244 9.09 31.00 0.17
C ASP A 244 8.28 32.06 0.95
N VAL A 245 8.82 32.52 2.11
CA VAL A 245 8.30 33.63 2.94
C VAL A 245 9.27 34.80 2.83
#